data_8f9e001fb0cd559dfb59c8e8caf4a0da
#
_entry.id   8f9e001fb0cd559dfb59c8e8caf4a0da
#
_cell.length_a   1.000
_cell.length_b   1.000
_cell.length_c   1.000
_cell.angle_alpha   90.00
_cell.angle_beta   90.00
_cell.angle_gamma   90.00
#
_symmetry.space_group_name_H-M   'P 1'
#
loop_
_entity.id
_entity.type
_entity.pdbx_description
1 polymer ?
#
loop_
_entity_poly.entity_id
_entity_poly.type
_entity_poly.pdbx_seq_one_letter_code
_entity_poly.pdbx_strand_id
1 'polypeptide(L)'
;MLLDNPTRGSLLAQAHLVNLQDSTTYSLLGTDTVVELWSTQCTRCPKALDDLSNTSLEATSPETCYAALCIDSNPKDIRYFHEIKHKGIDHFFLAPDDARNIRTEYNIKQVPYYFAVDKTGQILYNGKQMLAAVHAFATKNLQHFAEGCPIWKTLRKQEEEEGLIPLDPLLTPSQNRFVLYPIQNAEIWAFCKKAEASFWTAEEIDLQTDVVDWTNLSNNERHFISHVLAFCAASDGIMIENLAQNFMNEVQLPEARAFYGFQIAIKNIHSKTYSLLIDTLIKNPDEKTHLFNAMNTLPCVQRKADWTFQWCNAKNASFAERYIAFCAVEGIFFSGSFCAILWLRTKGKMPGLCQANNLISRDEGLHCEFASHIYKNLHSQLPKDRVLEIILSAVRIEKEFVTNALPVQLLRINAESMSQYIEFVADFHLLRLGSPKHYNTANPFAFMEQISVDGKANFFKQRVTKYSLSTHDHVFTLDADF
;
A
#
# COMPACT_ATOMS: atom_id res chain seq x y z
N MET A 1 15.85 5.75 25.27
CA MET A 1 16.44 6.29 26.51
C MET A 1 16.98 7.65 26.16
N LEU A 2 16.23 8.71 26.42
CA LEU A 2 16.64 10.09 26.22
C LEU A 2 17.81 10.36 27.17
N LEU A 3 18.94 10.77 26.63
CA LEU A 3 20.12 11.13 27.39
C LEU A 3 19.90 12.50 28.05
N ASP A 4 19.59 12.51 29.33
CA ASP A 4 19.65 13.69 30.19
C ASP A 4 21.13 14.02 30.47
N ASN A 5 21.77 14.82 29.61
CA ASN A 5 22.75 15.79 30.04
C ASN A 5 23.21 16.73 28.90
N PRO A 6 22.78 17.98 28.82
CA PRO A 6 23.08 18.88 27.71
C PRO A 6 24.45 19.59 27.79
N THR A 7 25.35 19.23 28.71
CA THR A 7 26.55 20.02 28.97
C THR A 7 27.90 19.32 28.79
N ARG A 8 27.93 18.08 28.33
CA ARG A 8 29.17 17.43 27.92
C ARG A 8 29.30 17.42 26.41
N GLY A 9 30.15 18.27 25.82
CA GLY A 9 30.62 18.07 24.46
C GLY A 9 31.06 16.62 24.29
N SER A 10 30.51 15.91 23.26
CA SER A 10 30.74 14.48 23.11
C SER A 10 32.23 14.19 23.01
N LEU A 11 32.70 13.08 23.59
CA LEU A 11 34.08 12.61 23.41
C LEU A 11 34.44 12.50 21.94
N LEU A 12 33.49 12.11 21.10
CA LEU A 12 33.70 12.02 19.65
C LEU A 12 33.98 13.38 19.01
N ALA A 13 33.32 14.45 19.44
CA ALA A 13 33.59 15.80 18.93
C ALA A 13 34.93 16.38 19.41
N GLN A 14 35.46 15.89 20.53
CA GLN A 14 36.74 16.27 21.11
C GLN A 14 37.91 15.37 20.67
N ALA A 15 37.61 14.29 19.95
CA ALA A 15 38.60 13.32 19.52
C ALA A 15 39.60 13.95 18.53
N HIS A 16 40.87 13.52 18.67
CA HIS A 16 41.91 13.91 17.73
C HIS A 16 41.81 13.07 16.46
N LEU A 17 41.25 13.65 15.42
CA LEU A 17 41.10 13.02 14.11
C LEU A 17 42.28 13.40 13.21
N VAL A 18 42.90 12.41 12.61
CA VAL A 18 43.96 12.61 11.63
C VAL A 18 43.50 12.14 10.27
N ASN A 19 43.51 13.05 9.29
CA ASN A 19 43.11 12.71 7.92
C ASN A 19 44.12 11.72 7.33
N LEU A 20 43.62 10.63 6.76
CA LEU A 20 44.42 9.56 6.20
C LEU A 20 45.15 9.97 4.90
N GLN A 21 44.71 11.00 4.20
CA GLN A 21 45.30 11.44 2.93
C GLN A 21 46.48 12.38 3.12
N ASP A 22 46.34 13.38 4.00
CA ASP A 22 47.31 14.47 4.14
C ASP A 22 47.93 14.62 5.56
N SER A 23 47.47 13.75 6.49
CA SER A 23 47.90 13.76 7.89
C SER A 23 47.54 15.06 8.65
N THR A 24 46.62 15.85 8.15
CA THR A 24 46.10 17.01 8.87
C THR A 24 45.20 16.60 10.02
N THR A 25 45.14 17.43 11.07
CA THR A 25 44.19 17.24 12.16
C THR A 25 42.87 17.86 11.78
N TYR A 26 41.74 17.15 12.06
CA TYR A 26 40.40 17.56 11.78
C TYR A 26 39.56 17.58 13.04
N SER A 27 38.54 18.43 13.05
CA SER A 27 37.53 18.52 14.11
C SER A 27 36.12 18.32 13.53
N LEU A 28 35.29 17.57 14.20
CA LEU A 28 33.88 17.44 13.85
C LEU A 28 33.02 18.66 14.23
N LEU A 29 33.64 19.63 14.93
CA LEU A 29 32.97 20.90 15.28
C LEU A 29 32.85 21.81 14.05
N GLY A 30 31.72 22.47 13.91
CA GLY A 30 31.45 23.46 12.86
C GLY A 30 30.66 22.93 11.65
N THR A 31 30.51 21.63 11.49
CA THR A 31 29.73 21.01 10.40
C THR A 31 28.85 19.92 10.94
N ASP A 32 27.66 19.77 10.36
CA ASP A 32 26.81 18.62 10.59
C ASP A 32 27.44 17.40 9.91
N THR A 33 27.81 16.36 10.65
CA THR A 33 28.60 15.24 10.12
C THR A 33 28.00 13.88 10.45
N VAL A 34 27.78 13.06 9.43
CA VAL A 34 27.52 11.63 9.58
C VAL A 34 28.84 10.89 9.68
N VAL A 35 29.02 10.13 10.73
CA VAL A 35 30.26 9.43 11.04
C VAL A 35 30.03 7.94 11.08
N GLU A 36 30.82 7.17 10.33
CA GLU A 36 30.92 5.72 10.44
C GLU A 36 32.19 5.31 11.17
N LEU A 37 32.08 4.53 12.24
CA LEU A 37 33.20 3.80 12.83
C LEU A 37 33.38 2.46 12.13
N TRP A 38 34.61 2.20 11.67
CA TRP A 38 34.95 0.97 10.96
C TRP A 38 36.29 0.38 11.40
N SER A 39 36.57 -0.85 10.96
CA SER A 39 37.82 -1.58 11.25
C SER A 39 38.23 -2.41 10.05
N THR A 40 39.52 -2.53 9.80
CA THR A 40 40.11 -3.36 8.75
C THR A 40 39.82 -4.83 8.96
N GLN A 41 39.53 -5.25 10.17
CA GLN A 41 39.18 -6.63 10.52
C GLN A 41 37.69 -6.94 10.44
N CYS A 42 36.87 -5.97 10.08
CA CYS A 42 35.43 -6.11 9.98
C CYS A 42 34.99 -6.53 8.58
N THR A 43 34.47 -7.71 8.41
CA THR A 43 34.03 -8.23 7.11
C THR A 43 32.82 -7.50 6.50
N ARG A 44 32.06 -6.74 7.29
CA ARG A 44 30.89 -5.97 6.86
C ARG A 44 31.20 -4.51 6.53
N CYS A 45 32.30 -3.99 7.06
CA CYS A 45 32.64 -2.59 6.90
C CYS A 45 32.95 -2.16 5.45
N PRO A 46 33.54 -2.97 4.56
CA PRO A 46 33.73 -2.55 3.17
C PRO A 46 32.39 -2.21 2.48
N LYS A 47 31.36 -3.05 2.65
CA LYS A 47 30.03 -2.78 2.10
C LYS A 47 29.39 -1.54 2.75
N ALA A 48 29.55 -1.36 4.04
CA ALA A 48 29.00 -0.23 4.77
C ALA A 48 29.62 1.10 4.30
N LEU A 49 30.93 1.12 4.04
CA LEU A 49 31.63 2.28 3.47
C LEU A 49 31.17 2.59 2.02
N ASP A 50 30.90 1.57 1.20
CA ASP A 50 30.29 1.75 -0.12
C ASP A 50 28.90 2.35 -0.02
N ASP A 51 28.07 1.87 0.91
CA ASP A 51 26.71 2.36 1.16
C ASP A 51 26.76 3.83 1.66
N LEU A 52 27.69 4.17 2.56
CA LEU A 52 27.88 5.55 3.03
C LEU A 52 28.35 6.48 1.90
N SER A 53 29.27 6.01 1.03
CA SER A 53 29.73 6.76 -0.15
C SER A 53 28.59 7.06 -1.12
N ASN A 54 27.78 6.06 -1.45
CA ASN A 54 26.63 6.23 -2.31
C ASN A 54 25.64 7.23 -1.70
N THR A 55 25.38 7.13 -0.40
CA THR A 55 24.51 8.05 0.33
C THR A 55 25.03 9.48 0.29
N SER A 56 26.34 9.69 0.45
CA SER A 56 26.92 11.03 0.38
C SER A 56 26.81 11.67 -1.01
N LEU A 57 26.90 10.86 -2.06
CA LEU A 57 26.77 11.33 -3.45
C LEU A 57 25.31 11.66 -3.84
N GLU A 58 24.34 10.99 -3.19
CA GLU A 58 22.91 11.20 -3.39
C GLU A 58 22.32 12.28 -2.46
N ALA A 59 23.11 12.77 -1.49
CA ALA A 59 22.68 13.74 -0.50
C ALA A 59 22.31 15.08 -1.14
N THR A 60 21.12 15.56 -0.87
CA THR A 60 20.59 16.83 -1.37
C THR A 60 21.03 18.04 -0.53
N SER A 61 21.62 17.82 0.64
CA SER A 61 22.10 18.88 1.52
C SER A 61 23.61 19.11 1.34
N PRO A 62 24.04 20.23 0.78
CA PRO A 62 25.47 20.53 0.62
C PRO A 62 26.18 20.84 1.94
N GLU A 63 25.46 20.96 3.06
CA GLU A 63 25.99 21.35 4.37
C GLU A 63 26.34 20.15 5.27
N THR A 64 25.96 18.92 4.88
CA THR A 64 26.25 17.71 5.67
C THR A 64 27.51 17.04 5.16
N CYS A 65 28.49 16.84 6.04
CA CYS A 65 29.70 16.09 5.76
C CYS A 65 29.54 14.61 6.11
N TYR A 66 30.30 13.76 5.44
CA TYR A 66 30.35 12.32 5.68
C TYR A 66 31.76 11.90 6.00
N ALA A 67 31.97 11.25 7.13
CA ALA A 67 33.28 10.87 7.62
C ALA A 67 33.34 9.40 8.02
N ALA A 68 34.42 8.73 7.67
CA ALA A 68 34.70 7.37 8.08
C ALA A 68 35.92 7.35 9.04
N LEU A 69 35.70 6.90 10.28
CA LEU A 69 36.72 6.85 11.32
C LEU A 69 37.18 5.41 11.53
N CYS A 70 38.45 5.15 11.22
CA CYS A 70 39.08 3.88 11.52
C CYS A 70 39.43 3.77 13.00
N ILE A 71 39.02 2.69 13.64
CA ILE A 71 39.25 2.42 15.07
C ILE A 71 40.39 1.44 15.32
N ASP A 72 41.15 1.04 14.29
CA ASP A 72 42.25 0.13 14.43
C ASP A 72 43.50 0.84 14.93
N SER A 73 44.26 0.17 15.78
CA SER A 73 45.45 0.72 16.42
C SER A 73 46.71 0.65 15.55
N ASN A 74 46.66 0.02 14.36
CA ASN A 74 47.84 -0.14 13.51
C ASN A 74 47.71 0.67 12.20
N PRO A 75 48.45 1.79 12.05
CA PRO A 75 48.40 2.62 10.84
C PRO A 75 48.84 1.92 9.55
N LYS A 76 49.59 0.80 9.63
CA LYS A 76 50.07 0.08 8.45
C LYS A 76 48.93 -0.70 7.77
N ASP A 77 47.99 -1.20 8.54
CA ASP A 77 46.81 -1.94 8.02
C ASP A 77 45.84 -0.97 7.34
N ILE A 78 45.78 0.27 7.78
CA ILE A 78 44.92 1.32 7.24
C ILE A 78 45.35 1.75 5.84
N ARG A 79 46.67 1.76 5.54
CA ARG A 79 47.21 2.14 4.22
C ARG A 79 46.72 1.21 3.09
N TYR A 80 46.37 -0.03 3.39
CA TYR A 80 45.82 -0.96 2.42
C TYR A 80 44.43 -0.52 1.90
N PHE A 81 43.65 0.17 2.71
CA PHE A 81 42.34 0.73 2.33
C PHE A 81 42.41 2.08 1.61
N HIS A 82 43.60 2.71 1.55
CA HIS A 82 43.83 3.95 0.81
C HIS A 82 43.67 3.82 -0.72
N GLU A 83 43.69 2.60 -1.25
CA GLU A 83 43.46 2.33 -2.68
C GLU A 83 41.98 2.34 -3.02
N ILE A 84 41.08 2.19 -2.05
CA ILE A 84 39.64 2.22 -2.24
C ILE A 84 39.14 3.66 -2.01
N LYS A 85 39.11 4.45 -3.07
CA LYS A 85 38.58 5.82 -3.03
C LYS A 85 37.07 5.84 -2.97
N HIS A 86 36.51 5.92 -1.77
CA HIS A 86 35.10 6.25 -1.59
C HIS A 86 34.93 7.76 -1.86
N LYS A 87 34.19 8.10 -2.91
CA LYS A 87 33.90 9.49 -3.27
C LYS A 87 32.92 10.10 -2.27
N GLY A 88 33.15 11.34 -1.87
CA GLY A 88 32.26 12.09 -0.98
C GLY A 88 32.37 11.75 0.51
N ILE A 89 33.34 10.93 0.90
CA ILE A 89 33.65 10.62 2.30
C ILE A 89 35.07 11.03 2.63
N ASP A 90 35.22 11.69 3.76
CA ASP A 90 36.55 11.96 4.35
C ASP A 90 36.95 10.84 5.31
N HIS A 91 38.15 10.29 5.12
CA HIS A 91 38.65 9.19 5.92
C HIS A 91 39.62 9.68 6.99
N PHE A 92 39.34 9.35 8.23
CA PHE A 92 40.16 9.74 9.38
C PHE A 92 40.57 8.51 10.20
N PHE A 93 41.62 8.72 10.98
CA PHE A 93 42.10 7.80 11.99
C PHE A 93 41.84 8.37 13.38
N LEU A 94 41.38 7.51 14.29
CA LEU A 94 41.25 7.83 15.70
C LEU A 94 42.52 7.43 16.46
N ALA A 95 43.03 8.32 17.32
CA ALA A 95 44.05 7.92 18.26
C ALA A 95 43.61 6.72 19.10
N PRO A 96 44.52 5.77 19.44
CA PRO A 96 44.11 4.51 20.11
C PRO A 96 43.38 4.72 21.42
N ASP A 97 43.72 5.78 22.16
CA ASP A 97 43.04 6.10 23.42
C ASP A 97 41.65 6.69 23.19
N ASP A 98 41.47 7.56 22.18
CA ASP A 98 40.20 8.11 21.79
C ASP A 98 39.27 7.02 21.27
N ALA A 99 39.78 6.10 20.44
CA ALA A 99 39.02 4.95 19.96
C ALA A 99 38.52 4.05 21.10
N ARG A 100 39.36 3.82 22.12
CA ARG A 100 39.02 3.04 23.31
C ARG A 100 37.93 3.75 24.16
N ASN A 101 38.11 5.03 24.40
CA ASN A 101 37.21 5.86 25.20
C ASN A 101 35.84 5.95 24.55
N ILE A 102 35.77 6.22 23.24
CA ILE A 102 34.52 6.25 22.48
C ILE A 102 33.82 4.89 22.53
N ARG A 103 34.52 3.80 22.30
CA ARG A 103 33.94 2.45 22.38
C ARG A 103 33.35 2.13 23.77
N THR A 104 34.00 2.58 24.81
CA THR A 104 33.58 2.36 26.20
C THR A 104 32.37 3.22 26.54
N GLU A 105 32.40 4.52 26.22
CA GLU A 105 31.34 5.46 26.53
C GLU A 105 30.01 5.08 25.84
N TYR A 106 30.08 4.70 24.54
CA TYR A 106 28.89 4.35 23.77
C TYR A 106 28.60 2.84 23.73
N ASN A 107 29.29 2.04 24.56
CA ASN A 107 29.14 0.58 24.64
C ASN A 107 29.21 -0.12 23.26
N ILE A 108 30.14 0.30 22.41
CA ILE A 108 30.28 -0.19 21.04
C ILE A 108 30.99 -1.55 21.05
N LYS A 109 30.22 -2.61 20.84
CA LYS A 109 30.73 -3.99 20.80
C LYS A 109 31.10 -4.46 19.40
N GLN A 110 30.55 -3.83 18.37
CA GLN A 110 30.72 -4.23 16.97
C GLN A 110 30.73 -3.01 16.05
N VAL A 111 31.44 -3.09 14.94
CA VAL A 111 31.41 -2.15 13.81
C VAL A 111 30.82 -2.86 12.56
N PRO A 112 30.24 -2.16 11.57
CA PRO A 112 30.13 -0.70 11.51
C PRO A 112 29.20 -0.13 12.58
N TYR A 113 29.45 1.12 12.98
CA TYR A 113 28.66 1.87 13.94
C TYR A 113 28.62 3.33 13.55
N TYR A 114 27.47 3.99 13.65
CA TYR A 114 27.23 5.30 13.08
C TYR A 114 26.91 6.33 14.14
N PHE A 115 27.32 7.57 13.87
CA PHE A 115 26.93 8.75 14.63
C PHE A 115 26.41 9.83 13.69
N ALA A 116 25.49 10.65 14.19
CA ALA A 116 25.18 11.95 13.63
C ALA A 116 25.62 13.00 14.66
N VAL A 117 26.55 13.86 14.26
CA VAL A 117 27.14 14.90 15.12
C VAL A 117 26.80 16.24 14.50
N ASP A 118 26.10 17.10 15.24
CA ASP A 118 25.79 18.44 14.75
C ASP A 118 27.00 19.39 14.86
N LYS A 119 26.89 20.54 14.19
CA LYS A 119 27.95 21.55 14.15
C LYS A 119 28.42 22.06 15.53
N THR A 120 27.62 21.81 16.58
CA THR A 120 27.98 22.16 17.97
C THR A 120 28.70 21.02 18.69
N GLY A 121 28.86 19.85 18.05
CA GLY A 121 29.41 18.64 18.62
C GLY A 121 28.42 17.80 19.42
N GLN A 122 27.14 18.12 19.37
CA GLN A 122 26.11 17.33 20.01
C GLN A 122 25.83 16.08 19.17
N ILE A 123 25.74 14.91 19.81
CA ILE A 123 25.35 13.69 19.14
C ILE A 123 23.83 13.66 19.05
N LEU A 124 23.31 13.64 17.82
CA LEU A 124 21.89 13.52 17.50
C LEU A 124 21.47 12.05 17.39
N TYR A 125 22.39 11.20 16.96
CA TYR A 125 22.20 9.75 16.83
C TYR A 125 23.48 8.98 17.12
N ASN A 126 23.37 7.82 17.72
CA ASN A 126 24.42 6.80 17.77
C ASN A 126 23.80 5.40 17.68
N GLY A 127 24.33 4.54 16.82
CA GLY A 127 23.74 3.22 16.61
C GLY A 127 24.36 2.45 15.44
N LYS A 128 23.73 1.34 15.09
CA LYS A 128 24.22 0.43 14.03
C LYS A 128 23.65 0.73 12.65
N GLN A 129 22.84 1.76 12.51
CA GLN A 129 22.11 2.07 11.29
C GLN A 129 22.59 3.39 10.70
N MET A 130 23.17 3.31 9.51
CA MET A 130 23.66 4.45 8.75
C MET A 130 22.54 5.45 8.43
N LEU A 131 21.44 4.95 7.94
CA LEU A 131 20.33 5.78 7.51
C LEU A 131 19.67 6.57 8.65
N ALA A 132 19.63 5.99 9.86
CA ALA A 132 19.13 6.71 11.04
C ALA A 132 20.09 7.86 11.44
N ALA A 133 21.40 7.71 11.24
CA ALA A 133 22.35 8.78 11.45
C ALA A 133 22.17 9.94 10.44
N VAL A 134 21.92 9.63 9.18
CA VAL A 134 21.61 10.64 8.15
C VAL A 134 20.31 11.37 8.47
N HIS A 135 19.30 10.65 8.91
CA HIS A 135 17.97 11.19 9.23
C HIS A 135 17.96 12.10 10.47
N ALA A 136 18.88 11.89 11.41
CA ALA A 136 18.94 12.71 12.62
C ALA A 136 19.13 14.21 12.32
N PHE A 137 19.78 14.56 11.19
CA PHE A 137 19.87 15.95 10.72
C PHE A 137 18.58 16.43 10.04
N ALA A 138 17.90 15.55 9.33
CA ALA A 138 16.65 15.87 8.65
C ALA A 138 15.53 16.24 9.64
N THR A 139 15.44 15.55 10.79
CA THR A 139 14.47 15.85 11.84
C THR A 139 14.70 17.20 12.52
N LYS A 140 15.94 17.66 12.56
CA LYS A 140 16.30 18.99 13.09
C LYS A 140 15.89 20.11 12.12
N ASN A 141 15.82 19.84 10.81
CA ASN A 141 15.53 20.79 9.72
C ASN A 141 14.28 20.45 8.92
N LEU A 142 13.19 20.04 9.58
CA LEU A 142 11.92 19.54 9.02
C LEU A 142 11.27 20.34 7.88
N GLN A 143 11.83 21.47 7.46
CA GLN A 143 11.26 22.32 6.40
C GLN A 143 11.85 22.06 4.99
N HIS A 144 12.87 21.20 4.81
CA HIS A 144 13.57 21.09 3.52
C HIS A 144 13.76 19.70 2.91
N PHE A 145 13.31 18.61 3.56
CA PHE A 145 13.38 17.28 2.94
C PHE A 145 12.12 17.00 2.13
N ALA A 146 12.27 16.88 0.83
CA ALA A 146 11.22 16.42 -0.07
C ALA A 146 10.80 15.00 0.31
N GLU A 147 9.54 14.82 0.69
CA GLU A 147 8.89 13.56 1.11
C GLU A 147 8.91 12.44 0.04
N GLY A 148 9.63 12.60 -1.06
CA GLY A 148 9.77 11.64 -2.16
C GLY A 148 11.13 10.92 -2.26
N CYS A 149 12.08 11.18 -1.34
CA CYS A 149 13.40 10.57 -1.40
C CYS A 149 13.32 9.04 -1.13
N PRO A 150 13.94 8.18 -1.96
CA PRO A 150 14.00 6.73 -1.71
C PRO A 150 14.59 6.36 -0.35
N ILE A 151 15.56 7.15 0.14
CA ILE A 151 16.19 7.00 1.45
C ILE A 151 15.18 7.19 2.58
N TRP A 152 14.26 8.14 2.46
CA TRP A 152 13.19 8.38 3.42
C TRP A 152 12.29 7.16 3.65
N LYS A 153 11.97 6.42 2.60
CA LYS A 153 11.13 5.21 2.69
C LYS A 153 11.82 4.09 3.46
N THR A 154 13.12 3.91 3.23
CA THR A 154 13.91 2.88 3.92
C THR A 154 14.13 3.23 5.38
N LEU A 155 14.37 4.51 5.68
CA LEU A 155 14.51 5.02 7.05
C LEU A 155 13.23 4.84 7.86
N ARG A 156 12.10 5.24 7.31
CA ARG A 156 10.82 5.13 8.00
C ARG A 156 10.48 3.70 8.38
N LYS A 157 10.74 2.76 7.47
CA LYS A 157 10.54 1.33 7.75
C LYS A 157 11.47 0.82 8.88
N GLN A 158 12.72 1.28 8.90
CA GLN A 158 13.67 0.92 9.95
C GLN A 158 13.34 1.56 11.30
N GLU A 159 12.87 2.81 11.30
CA GLU A 159 12.44 3.51 12.51
C GLU A 159 11.17 2.89 13.11
N GLU A 160 10.24 2.42 12.28
CA GLU A 160 9.07 1.63 12.71
C GLU A 160 9.51 0.29 13.33
N GLU A 161 10.47 -0.41 12.73
CA GLU A 161 11.01 -1.67 13.22
C GLU A 161 11.80 -1.50 14.54
N GLU A 162 12.38 -0.32 14.80
CA GLU A 162 13.15 -0.02 16.01
C GLU A 162 12.35 0.71 17.10
N GLY A 163 11.10 1.03 16.86
CA GLY A 163 10.23 1.71 17.84
C GLY A 163 10.60 3.18 18.07
N LEU A 164 11.32 3.82 17.13
CA LEU A 164 11.72 5.23 17.19
C LEU A 164 10.62 6.17 16.69
N ILE A 165 9.74 5.70 15.80
CA ILE A 165 8.47 6.37 15.48
C ILE A 165 7.37 5.67 16.28
N PRO A 166 6.39 6.40 16.85
CA PRO A 166 5.21 5.75 17.41
C PRO A 166 4.59 4.89 16.31
N LEU A 167 4.60 3.58 16.50
CA LEU A 167 3.92 2.64 15.62
C LEU A 167 2.49 3.14 15.41
N ASP A 168 2.02 3.10 14.19
CA ASP A 168 0.64 3.43 13.87
C ASP A 168 -0.28 2.57 14.75
N PRO A 169 -1.23 3.16 15.50
CA PRO A 169 -2.11 2.39 16.39
C PRO A 169 -2.85 1.26 15.69
N LEU A 170 -3.13 1.41 14.38
CA LEU A 170 -3.76 0.37 13.56
C LEU A 170 -2.85 -0.83 13.33
N LEU A 171 -1.52 -0.62 13.34
CA LEU A 171 -0.49 -1.61 13.02
C LEU A 171 0.28 -2.08 14.25
N THR A 172 0.08 -1.42 15.40
CA THR A 172 0.81 -1.75 16.64
C THR A 172 0.34 -3.09 17.21
N PRO A 173 1.22 -4.08 17.38
CA PRO A 173 0.88 -5.35 18.00
C PRO A 173 0.21 -5.18 19.36
N SER A 174 -0.97 -5.78 19.53
CA SER A 174 -1.76 -5.72 20.75
C SER A 174 -2.32 -7.10 21.10
N GLN A 175 -2.30 -7.45 22.37
CA GLN A 175 -3.00 -8.65 22.88
C GLN A 175 -4.53 -8.52 22.70
N ASN A 176 -5.04 -7.29 22.70
CA ASN A 176 -6.46 -7.01 22.52
C ASN A 176 -7.01 -7.41 21.15
N ARG A 177 -6.13 -7.61 20.13
CA ARG A 177 -6.53 -8.05 18.79
C ARG A 177 -7.30 -9.36 18.72
N PHE A 178 -7.23 -10.16 19.77
CA PHE A 178 -7.91 -11.46 19.85
C PHE A 178 -9.31 -11.39 20.45
N VAL A 179 -9.70 -10.23 21.01
CA VAL A 179 -10.97 -10.04 21.70
C VAL A 179 -11.68 -8.83 21.13
N LEU A 180 -12.85 -9.05 20.55
CA LEU A 180 -13.60 -8.00 19.86
C LEU A 180 -14.23 -6.98 20.82
N TYR A 181 -14.64 -7.41 22.00
CA TYR A 181 -15.28 -6.53 22.99
C TYR A 181 -14.36 -6.20 24.17
N PRO A 182 -14.45 -4.98 24.73
CA PRO A 182 -15.37 -3.90 24.33
C PRO A 182 -14.94 -3.27 23.00
N ILE A 183 -15.91 -2.82 22.19
CA ILE A 183 -15.63 -2.11 20.93
C ILE A 183 -14.89 -0.80 21.24
N GLN A 184 -13.70 -0.66 20.67
CA GLN A 184 -12.83 0.50 20.87
C GLN A 184 -13.01 1.54 19.76
N ASN A 185 -13.28 1.10 18.53
CA ASN A 185 -13.51 1.99 17.39
C ASN A 185 -14.91 1.79 16.82
N ALA A 186 -15.86 2.65 17.27
CA ALA A 186 -17.25 2.58 16.86
C ALA A 186 -17.47 2.86 15.36
N GLU A 187 -16.63 3.71 14.73
CA GLU A 187 -16.74 4.03 13.30
C GLU A 187 -16.34 2.82 12.45
N ILE A 188 -15.23 2.18 12.76
CA ILE A 188 -14.79 0.94 12.08
C ILE A 188 -15.81 -0.19 12.32
N TRP A 189 -16.32 -0.30 13.55
CA TRP A 189 -17.35 -1.28 13.85
C TRP A 189 -18.64 -1.07 13.06
N ALA A 190 -19.02 0.19 12.81
CA ALA A 190 -20.17 0.50 11.96
C ALA A 190 -20.02 -0.02 10.53
N PHE A 191 -18.81 -0.06 9.98
CA PHE A 191 -18.53 -0.70 8.68
C PHE A 191 -18.77 -2.21 8.74
N CYS A 192 -18.33 -2.90 9.79
CA CYS A 192 -18.64 -4.32 9.98
C CYS A 192 -20.14 -4.57 9.97
N LYS A 193 -20.91 -3.76 10.70
CA LYS A 193 -22.38 -3.91 10.75
C LYS A 193 -23.06 -3.63 9.41
N LYS A 194 -22.52 -2.69 8.60
CA LYS A 194 -23.00 -2.47 7.23
C LYS A 194 -22.70 -3.68 6.34
N ALA A 195 -21.50 -4.25 6.44
CA ALA A 195 -21.11 -5.44 5.66
C ALA A 195 -22.00 -6.64 6.00
N GLU A 196 -22.19 -6.95 7.29
CA GLU A 196 -23.12 -8.00 7.73
C GLU A 196 -24.53 -7.79 7.20
N ALA A 197 -25.03 -6.56 7.26
CA ALA A 197 -26.38 -6.20 6.82
C ALA A 197 -26.59 -6.31 5.30
N SER A 198 -25.51 -6.29 4.51
CA SER A 198 -25.55 -6.37 3.05
C SER A 198 -25.22 -7.75 2.50
N PHE A 199 -25.06 -8.77 3.34
CA PHE A 199 -24.72 -10.13 2.91
C PHE A 199 -25.74 -10.73 1.97
N TRP A 200 -25.28 -11.46 0.95
CA TRP A 200 -26.05 -12.18 -0.04
C TRP A 200 -25.27 -13.40 -0.52
N THR A 201 -25.91 -14.28 -1.30
CA THR A 201 -25.28 -15.47 -1.86
C THR A 201 -25.47 -15.55 -3.38
N ALA A 202 -24.57 -16.24 -4.07
CA ALA A 202 -24.63 -16.37 -5.53
C ALA A 202 -25.93 -17.04 -6.02
N GLU A 203 -26.54 -17.89 -5.19
CA GLU A 203 -27.80 -18.61 -5.48
C GLU A 203 -29.02 -17.71 -5.50
N GLU A 204 -28.93 -16.47 -5.02
CA GLU A 204 -30.00 -15.48 -5.09
C GLU A 204 -30.18 -14.87 -6.50
N ILE A 205 -29.18 -15.11 -7.39
CA ILE A 205 -29.16 -14.57 -8.74
C ILE A 205 -29.84 -15.55 -9.72
N ASP A 206 -30.97 -15.13 -10.32
CA ASP A 206 -31.62 -15.89 -11.37
C ASP A 206 -31.00 -15.57 -12.74
N LEU A 207 -30.42 -16.58 -13.38
CA LEU A 207 -29.73 -16.48 -14.69
C LEU A 207 -30.61 -17.04 -15.86
N GLN A 208 -31.83 -17.45 -15.63
CA GLN A 208 -32.67 -18.11 -16.69
C GLN A 208 -32.84 -17.18 -17.90
N THR A 209 -33.23 -15.94 -17.67
CA THR A 209 -33.37 -14.93 -18.73
C THR A 209 -32.05 -14.62 -19.40
N ASP A 210 -30.95 -14.59 -18.64
CA ASP A 210 -29.61 -14.26 -19.14
C ASP A 210 -29.13 -15.27 -20.19
N VAL A 211 -29.44 -16.54 -20.06
CA VAL A 211 -29.11 -17.58 -21.06
C VAL A 211 -29.75 -17.26 -22.41
N VAL A 212 -30.99 -16.82 -22.43
CA VAL A 212 -31.69 -16.41 -23.66
C VAL A 212 -31.11 -15.12 -24.22
N ASP A 213 -30.93 -14.12 -23.38
CA ASP A 213 -30.34 -12.82 -23.78
C ASP A 213 -28.96 -12.98 -24.34
N TRP A 214 -28.12 -13.86 -23.74
CA TRP A 214 -26.76 -14.15 -24.20
C TRP A 214 -26.73 -14.58 -25.67
N THR A 215 -27.66 -15.42 -26.10
CA THR A 215 -27.71 -15.87 -27.49
C THR A 215 -28.07 -14.74 -28.45
N ASN A 216 -28.80 -13.72 -27.97
CA ASN A 216 -29.22 -12.56 -28.73
C ASN A 216 -28.26 -11.38 -28.70
N LEU A 217 -27.16 -11.48 -27.94
CA LEU A 217 -26.07 -10.49 -27.97
C LEU A 217 -25.27 -10.61 -29.26
N SER A 218 -24.77 -9.51 -29.76
CA SER A 218 -23.80 -9.50 -30.86
C SER A 218 -22.48 -10.16 -30.42
N ASN A 219 -21.67 -10.59 -31.40
CA ASN A 219 -20.36 -11.18 -31.09
C ASN A 219 -19.46 -10.21 -30.30
N ASN A 220 -19.53 -8.91 -30.60
CA ASN A 220 -18.77 -7.89 -29.90
C ASN A 220 -19.22 -7.69 -28.46
N GLU A 221 -20.55 -7.72 -28.20
CA GLU A 221 -21.08 -7.66 -26.84
C GLU A 221 -20.67 -8.89 -26.03
N ARG A 222 -20.80 -10.10 -26.61
CA ARG A 222 -20.33 -11.33 -25.95
C ARG A 222 -18.84 -11.31 -25.67
N HIS A 223 -18.02 -10.93 -26.64
CA HIS A 223 -16.58 -10.82 -26.46
C HIS A 223 -16.23 -9.91 -25.29
N PHE A 224 -16.82 -8.70 -25.27
CA PHE A 224 -16.56 -7.73 -24.22
C PHE A 224 -16.98 -8.22 -22.83
N ILE A 225 -18.22 -8.74 -22.71
CA ILE A 225 -18.72 -9.27 -21.43
C ILE A 225 -17.90 -10.46 -20.98
N SER A 226 -17.49 -11.38 -21.88
CA SER A 226 -16.60 -12.50 -21.52
C SER A 226 -15.28 -12.03 -20.91
N HIS A 227 -14.67 -10.98 -21.46
CA HIS A 227 -13.42 -10.41 -20.90
C HIS A 227 -13.63 -9.75 -19.53
N VAL A 228 -14.77 -9.05 -19.36
CA VAL A 228 -15.17 -8.48 -18.07
C VAL A 228 -15.34 -9.58 -17.02
N LEU A 229 -16.10 -10.62 -17.32
CA LEU A 229 -16.33 -11.73 -16.40
C LEU A 229 -15.03 -12.47 -16.04
N ALA A 230 -14.17 -12.69 -17.03
CA ALA A 230 -12.89 -13.35 -16.86
C ALA A 230 -11.94 -12.53 -15.95
N PHE A 231 -11.89 -11.21 -16.14
CA PHE A 231 -11.13 -10.32 -15.25
C PHE A 231 -11.67 -10.36 -13.84
N CYS A 232 -12.98 -10.20 -13.65
CA CYS A 232 -13.59 -10.14 -12.32
C CYS A 232 -13.39 -11.46 -11.55
N ALA A 233 -13.58 -12.62 -12.21
CA ALA A 233 -13.36 -13.92 -11.58
C ALA A 233 -11.91 -14.12 -11.11
N ALA A 234 -10.93 -13.63 -11.88
CA ALA A 234 -9.50 -13.73 -11.53
C ALA A 234 -9.10 -12.73 -10.44
N SER A 235 -9.59 -11.50 -10.52
CA SER A 235 -9.21 -10.40 -9.63
C SER A 235 -9.61 -10.65 -8.19
N ASP A 236 -10.82 -11.16 -7.94
CA ASP A 236 -11.30 -11.45 -6.59
C ASP A 236 -10.41 -12.46 -5.86
N GLY A 237 -9.89 -13.48 -6.57
CA GLY A 237 -8.94 -14.44 -6.01
C GLY A 237 -7.64 -13.78 -5.54
N ILE A 238 -7.09 -12.85 -6.32
CA ILE A 238 -5.88 -12.09 -5.95
C ILE A 238 -6.15 -11.21 -4.73
N MET A 239 -7.33 -10.58 -4.67
CA MET A 239 -7.70 -9.73 -3.54
C MET A 239 -7.90 -10.52 -2.25
N ILE A 240 -8.51 -11.70 -2.31
CA ILE A 240 -8.64 -12.61 -1.17
C ILE A 240 -7.26 -12.98 -0.62
N GLU A 241 -6.33 -13.35 -1.49
CA GLU A 241 -4.95 -13.70 -1.12
C GLU A 241 -4.25 -12.53 -0.41
N ASN A 242 -4.33 -11.32 -0.98
CA ASN A 242 -3.74 -10.11 -0.39
C ASN A 242 -4.35 -9.76 0.97
N LEU A 243 -5.66 -9.84 1.11
CA LEU A 243 -6.35 -9.61 2.39
C LEU A 243 -5.90 -10.60 3.45
N ALA A 244 -5.87 -11.89 3.12
CA ALA A 244 -5.56 -12.96 4.06
C ALA A 244 -4.08 -12.96 4.48
N GLN A 245 -3.15 -12.78 3.54
CA GLN A 245 -1.72 -12.88 3.80
C GLN A 245 -1.11 -11.58 4.35
N ASN A 246 -1.61 -10.42 3.93
CA ASN A 246 -1.05 -9.12 4.27
C ASN A 246 -1.94 -8.39 5.30
N PHE A 247 -3.03 -7.77 4.88
CA PHE A 247 -3.77 -6.82 5.72
C PHE A 247 -4.39 -7.43 6.98
N MET A 248 -4.88 -8.67 6.92
CA MET A 248 -5.35 -9.40 8.11
C MET A 248 -4.25 -9.64 9.15
N ASN A 249 -2.99 -9.74 8.71
CA ASN A 249 -1.85 -9.97 9.60
C ASN A 249 -1.26 -8.66 10.13
N GLU A 250 -1.21 -7.63 9.29
CA GLU A 250 -0.58 -6.36 9.62
C GLU A 250 -1.48 -5.47 10.49
N VAL A 251 -2.79 -5.42 10.19
CA VAL A 251 -3.73 -4.62 10.97
C VAL A 251 -4.06 -5.31 12.29
N GLN A 252 -3.87 -4.60 13.39
CA GLN A 252 -3.97 -5.15 14.74
C GLN A 252 -5.29 -4.82 15.45
N LEU A 253 -6.08 -3.89 14.92
CA LEU A 253 -7.34 -3.48 15.49
C LEU A 253 -8.44 -4.55 15.27
N PRO A 254 -9.08 -5.08 16.32
CA PRO A 254 -10.03 -6.20 16.22
C PRO A 254 -11.21 -5.90 15.28
N GLU A 255 -11.76 -4.70 15.32
CA GLU A 255 -12.90 -4.27 14.50
C GLU A 255 -12.52 -4.24 13.01
N ALA A 256 -11.31 -3.77 12.67
CA ALA A 256 -10.83 -3.77 11.28
C ALA A 256 -10.57 -5.20 10.78
N ARG A 257 -10.02 -6.06 11.64
CA ARG A 257 -9.82 -7.48 11.32
C ARG A 257 -11.14 -8.22 11.10
N ALA A 258 -12.18 -7.90 11.88
CA ALA A 258 -13.53 -8.43 11.71
C ALA A 258 -14.10 -8.02 10.33
N PHE A 259 -13.92 -6.75 9.94
CA PHE A 259 -14.31 -6.27 8.61
C PHE A 259 -13.59 -7.02 7.48
N TYR A 260 -12.26 -7.17 7.56
CA TYR A 260 -11.50 -7.91 6.54
C TYR A 260 -11.91 -9.37 6.43
N GLY A 261 -12.21 -10.02 7.56
CA GLY A 261 -12.75 -11.38 7.55
C GLY A 261 -14.05 -11.47 6.77
N PHE A 262 -14.94 -10.49 6.95
CA PHE A 262 -16.18 -10.40 6.22
C PHE A 262 -15.98 -10.02 4.74
N GLN A 263 -15.04 -9.13 4.44
CA GLN A 263 -14.65 -8.77 3.07
C GLN A 263 -14.11 -9.99 2.31
N ILE A 264 -13.29 -10.82 2.94
CA ILE A 264 -12.84 -12.10 2.35
C ILE A 264 -14.03 -13.01 2.06
N ALA A 265 -14.96 -13.14 2.99
CA ALA A 265 -16.16 -13.98 2.80
C ALA A 265 -17.01 -13.52 1.61
N ILE A 266 -17.28 -12.23 1.49
CA ILE A 266 -18.10 -11.70 0.39
C ILE A 266 -17.36 -11.74 -0.95
N LYS A 267 -16.03 -11.54 -0.97
CA LYS A 267 -15.20 -11.72 -2.17
C LYS A 267 -15.26 -13.17 -2.70
N ASN A 268 -15.36 -14.17 -1.83
CA ASN A 268 -15.60 -15.55 -2.27
C ASN A 268 -16.98 -15.69 -2.96
N ILE A 269 -18.00 -14.98 -2.49
CA ILE A 269 -19.32 -14.96 -3.15
C ILE A 269 -19.23 -14.25 -4.52
N HIS A 270 -18.50 -13.15 -4.63
CA HIS A 270 -18.25 -12.45 -5.90
C HIS A 270 -17.57 -13.38 -6.90
N SER A 271 -16.45 -13.99 -6.53
CA SER A 271 -15.68 -14.94 -7.36
C SER A 271 -16.54 -16.12 -7.81
N LYS A 272 -17.33 -16.71 -6.90
CA LYS A 272 -18.30 -17.77 -7.23
C LYS A 272 -19.34 -17.28 -8.25
N THR A 273 -19.87 -16.08 -8.06
CA THR A 273 -20.90 -15.51 -8.94
C THR A 273 -20.36 -15.31 -10.36
N TYR A 274 -19.17 -14.72 -10.52
CA TYR A 274 -18.55 -14.57 -11.83
C TYR A 274 -18.21 -15.91 -12.48
N SER A 275 -17.77 -16.88 -11.70
CA SER A 275 -17.51 -18.25 -12.18
C SER A 275 -18.79 -18.94 -12.67
N LEU A 276 -19.89 -18.80 -11.93
CA LEU A 276 -21.21 -19.34 -12.34
C LEU A 276 -21.72 -18.67 -13.61
N LEU A 277 -21.50 -17.36 -13.78
CA LEU A 277 -21.87 -16.63 -15.00
C LEU A 277 -21.08 -17.17 -16.21
N ILE A 278 -19.75 -17.35 -16.08
CA ILE A 278 -18.93 -17.95 -17.14
C ILE A 278 -19.43 -19.36 -17.44
N ASP A 279 -19.63 -20.19 -16.41
CA ASP A 279 -20.05 -21.58 -16.59
C ASP A 279 -21.42 -21.69 -17.27
N THR A 280 -22.36 -20.81 -16.91
CA THR A 280 -23.72 -20.79 -17.42
C THR A 280 -23.82 -20.26 -18.84
N LEU A 281 -23.12 -19.15 -19.14
CA LEU A 281 -23.25 -18.44 -20.42
C LEU A 281 -22.36 -19.00 -21.53
N ILE A 282 -21.14 -19.39 -21.19
CA ILE A 282 -20.17 -19.90 -22.16
C ILE A 282 -20.34 -21.40 -22.33
N LYS A 283 -20.79 -21.83 -23.51
CA LYS A 283 -21.06 -23.25 -23.79
C LYS A 283 -19.89 -24.02 -24.39
N ASN A 284 -18.96 -23.32 -25.07
CA ASN A 284 -17.75 -23.92 -25.63
C ASN A 284 -16.76 -24.24 -24.50
N PRO A 285 -16.31 -25.50 -24.32
CA PRO A 285 -15.39 -25.90 -23.26
C PRO A 285 -14.01 -25.24 -23.37
N ASP A 286 -13.50 -25.07 -24.60
CA ASP A 286 -12.19 -24.48 -24.84
C ASP A 286 -12.21 -22.98 -24.52
N GLU A 287 -13.25 -22.27 -24.94
CA GLU A 287 -13.46 -20.86 -24.59
C GLU A 287 -13.63 -20.68 -23.09
N LYS A 288 -14.39 -21.56 -22.43
CA LYS A 288 -14.55 -21.54 -20.97
C LYS A 288 -13.22 -21.73 -20.26
N THR A 289 -12.41 -22.71 -20.67
CA THR A 289 -11.08 -22.94 -20.13
C THR A 289 -10.15 -21.75 -20.36
N HIS A 290 -10.23 -21.13 -21.55
CA HIS A 290 -9.49 -19.93 -21.89
C HIS A 290 -9.82 -18.76 -20.94
N LEU A 291 -11.09 -18.52 -20.67
CA LEU A 291 -11.56 -17.45 -19.78
C LEU A 291 -11.23 -17.72 -18.31
N PHE A 292 -11.31 -18.94 -17.82
CA PHE A 292 -10.89 -19.28 -16.45
C PHE A 292 -9.37 -19.15 -16.24
N ASN A 293 -8.59 -19.21 -17.32
CA ASN A 293 -7.15 -18.98 -17.29
C ASN A 293 -6.78 -17.54 -17.73
N ALA A 294 -7.68 -16.58 -17.60
CA ALA A 294 -7.54 -15.24 -18.15
C ALA A 294 -6.25 -14.50 -17.78
N MET A 295 -5.71 -14.74 -16.59
CA MET A 295 -4.41 -14.18 -16.16
C MET A 295 -3.24 -14.62 -17.06
N ASN A 296 -3.35 -15.76 -17.72
CA ASN A 296 -2.31 -16.30 -18.62
C ASN A 296 -2.70 -16.19 -20.10
N THR A 297 -3.98 -16.08 -20.41
CA THR A 297 -4.52 -16.17 -21.78
C THR A 297 -4.94 -14.83 -22.36
N LEU A 298 -5.25 -13.84 -21.50
CA LEU A 298 -5.71 -12.50 -21.89
C LEU A 298 -4.72 -11.43 -21.47
N PRO A 299 -3.91 -10.84 -22.39
CA PRO A 299 -2.85 -9.88 -22.04
C PRO A 299 -3.34 -8.64 -21.27
N CYS A 300 -4.58 -8.18 -21.52
CA CYS A 300 -5.16 -7.05 -20.81
C CYS A 300 -5.53 -7.39 -19.36
N VAL A 301 -5.95 -8.64 -19.09
CA VAL A 301 -6.20 -9.15 -17.73
C VAL A 301 -4.88 -9.39 -17.01
N GLN A 302 -3.90 -10.00 -17.68
CA GLN A 302 -2.57 -10.24 -17.15
C GLN A 302 -1.93 -8.95 -16.63
N ARG A 303 -1.99 -7.85 -17.37
CA ARG A 303 -1.41 -6.56 -16.93
C ARG A 303 -2.03 -6.02 -15.66
N LYS A 304 -3.34 -6.15 -15.47
CA LYS A 304 -4.02 -5.79 -14.22
C LYS A 304 -3.55 -6.68 -13.07
N ALA A 305 -3.45 -7.99 -13.31
CA ALA A 305 -2.97 -8.94 -12.32
C ALA A 305 -1.50 -8.69 -11.94
N ASP A 306 -0.61 -8.48 -12.92
CA ASP A 306 0.81 -8.18 -12.70
C ASP A 306 1.00 -6.92 -11.85
N TRP A 307 0.25 -5.84 -12.17
CA TRP A 307 0.26 -4.62 -11.38
C TRP A 307 -0.19 -4.87 -9.94
N THR A 308 -1.26 -5.64 -9.76
CA THR A 308 -1.77 -5.99 -8.43
C THR A 308 -0.76 -6.81 -7.64
N PHE A 309 -0.16 -7.85 -8.25
CA PHE A 309 0.89 -8.67 -7.62
C PHE A 309 2.15 -7.87 -7.29
N GLN A 310 2.52 -6.90 -8.13
CA GLN A 310 3.65 -6.01 -7.83
C GLN A 310 3.46 -5.31 -6.48
N TRP A 311 2.25 -4.85 -6.16
CA TRP A 311 1.96 -4.21 -4.89
C TRP A 311 1.75 -5.21 -3.75
N CYS A 312 1.06 -6.33 -3.98
CA CYS A 312 0.84 -7.36 -2.97
C CYS A 312 2.18 -7.94 -2.45
N ASN A 313 3.16 -8.09 -3.35
CA ASN A 313 4.46 -8.69 -3.06
C ASN A 313 5.58 -7.65 -2.83
N ALA A 314 5.26 -6.37 -2.76
CA ALA A 314 6.24 -5.30 -2.65
C ALA A 314 6.88 -5.24 -1.25
N LYS A 315 7.98 -5.95 -1.08
CA LYS A 315 8.74 -5.99 0.19
C LYS A 315 9.27 -4.61 0.62
N ASN A 316 9.48 -3.71 -0.34
CA ASN A 316 10.03 -2.37 -0.11
C ASN A 316 8.97 -1.26 -0.11
N ALA A 317 7.68 -1.58 -0.29
CA ALA A 317 6.61 -0.61 -0.21
C ALA A 317 6.07 -0.54 1.23
N SER A 318 5.79 0.68 1.69
CA SER A 318 5.15 0.90 2.98
C SER A 318 3.73 0.32 3.00
N PHE A 319 3.18 0.09 4.19
CA PHE A 319 1.78 -0.29 4.35
C PHE A 319 0.85 0.68 3.62
N ALA A 320 1.07 1.99 3.78
CA ALA A 320 0.26 3.03 3.15
C ALA A 320 0.30 2.97 1.62
N GLU A 321 1.47 2.71 0.99
CA GLU A 321 1.57 2.55 -0.47
C GLU A 321 0.80 1.33 -0.97
N ARG A 322 0.98 0.17 -0.34
CA ARG A 322 0.24 -1.05 -0.68
C ARG A 322 -1.26 -0.88 -0.47
N TYR A 323 -1.62 -0.10 0.55
CA TYR A 323 -3.01 0.18 0.88
C TYR A 323 -3.68 1.10 -0.14
N ILE A 324 -3.01 2.15 -0.64
CA ILE A 324 -3.50 2.98 -1.76
C ILE A 324 -3.64 2.15 -3.03
N ALA A 325 -2.66 1.26 -3.32
CA ALA A 325 -2.77 0.36 -4.46
C ALA A 325 -3.98 -0.60 -4.32
N PHE A 326 -4.24 -1.11 -3.13
CA PHE A 326 -5.43 -1.89 -2.85
C PHE A 326 -6.71 -1.08 -3.10
N CYS A 327 -6.79 0.17 -2.63
CA CYS A 327 -7.91 1.07 -2.94
C CYS A 327 -8.10 1.27 -4.46
N ALA A 328 -7.01 1.35 -5.22
CA ALA A 328 -7.07 1.49 -6.68
C ALA A 328 -7.62 0.23 -7.35
N VAL A 329 -7.28 -0.97 -6.87
CA VAL A 329 -7.86 -2.21 -7.39
C VAL A 329 -9.35 -2.27 -7.11
N GLU A 330 -9.77 -2.06 -5.87
CA GLU A 330 -11.19 -2.12 -5.46
C GLU A 330 -12.05 -1.05 -6.16
N GLY A 331 -11.52 0.16 -6.35
CA GLY A 331 -12.27 1.30 -6.85
C GLY A 331 -12.10 1.61 -8.34
N ILE A 332 -10.91 1.37 -8.92
CA ILE A 332 -10.61 1.77 -10.30
C ILE A 332 -10.68 0.56 -11.24
N PHE A 333 -10.04 -0.56 -10.90
CA PHE A 333 -9.94 -1.70 -11.81
C PHE A 333 -11.27 -2.39 -12.10
N PHE A 334 -12.29 -2.20 -11.26
CA PHE A 334 -13.64 -2.69 -11.52
C PHE A 334 -14.56 -1.66 -12.17
N SER A 335 -14.17 -0.38 -12.23
CA SER A 335 -15.05 0.71 -12.62
C SER A 335 -15.54 0.59 -14.06
N GLY A 336 -14.66 0.30 -15.00
CA GLY A 336 -15.01 0.10 -16.41
C GLY A 336 -15.91 -1.13 -16.60
N SER A 337 -15.62 -2.21 -15.88
CA SER A 337 -16.42 -3.44 -15.89
C SER A 337 -17.85 -3.21 -15.39
N PHE A 338 -18.00 -2.54 -14.24
CA PHE A 338 -19.31 -2.22 -13.69
C PHE A 338 -20.12 -1.32 -14.61
N CYS A 339 -19.50 -0.30 -15.17
CA CYS A 339 -20.15 0.60 -16.13
C CYS A 339 -20.67 -0.16 -17.36
N ALA A 340 -19.88 -1.05 -17.91
CA ALA A 340 -20.24 -1.86 -19.06
C ALA A 340 -21.41 -2.79 -18.81
N ILE A 341 -21.44 -3.47 -17.67
CA ILE A 341 -22.55 -4.35 -17.29
C ILE A 341 -23.83 -3.53 -17.06
N LEU A 342 -23.73 -2.39 -16.39
CA LEU A 342 -24.88 -1.52 -16.14
C LEU A 342 -25.43 -0.89 -17.41
N TRP A 343 -24.60 -0.73 -18.46
CA TRP A 343 -25.10 -0.34 -19.77
C TRP A 343 -26.06 -1.38 -20.38
N LEU A 344 -25.82 -2.70 -20.18
CA LEU A 344 -26.77 -3.74 -20.60
C LEU A 344 -28.15 -3.58 -19.96
N ARG A 345 -28.18 -3.11 -18.70
CA ARG A 345 -29.46 -2.79 -17.99
C ARG A 345 -30.25 -1.71 -18.76
N THR A 346 -29.58 -0.70 -19.33
CA THR A 346 -30.26 0.34 -20.14
C THR A 346 -30.87 -0.21 -21.41
N LYS A 347 -30.47 -1.42 -21.83
CA LYS A 347 -31.02 -2.17 -22.96
C LYS A 347 -32.07 -3.18 -22.58
N GLY A 348 -32.37 -3.33 -21.29
CA GLY A 348 -33.26 -4.35 -20.77
C GLY A 348 -32.74 -5.78 -20.97
N LYS A 349 -31.40 -5.96 -21.06
CA LYS A 349 -30.75 -7.24 -21.29
C LYS A 349 -30.01 -7.73 -20.04
N MET A 350 -29.85 -9.05 -19.92
CA MET A 350 -29.04 -9.72 -18.90
C MET A 350 -29.42 -9.30 -17.47
N PRO A 351 -30.68 -9.47 -17.05
CA PRO A 351 -31.14 -8.99 -15.74
C PRO A 351 -30.43 -9.62 -14.56
N GLY A 352 -30.07 -10.91 -14.62
CA GLY A 352 -29.34 -11.60 -13.56
C GLY A 352 -27.92 -11.07 -13.44
N LEU A 353 -27.19 -10.92 -14.56
CA LEU A 353 -25.86 -10.29 -14.57
C LEU A 353 -25.92 -8.86 -14.03
N CYS A 354 -26.93 -8.06 -14.42
CA CYS A 354 -27.11 -6.71 -13.91
C CYS A 354 -27.44 -6.68 -12.41
N GLN A 355 -28.23 -7.64 -11.92
CA GLN A 355 -28.50 -7.78 -10.49
C GLN A 355 -27.24 -8.13 -9.71
N ALA A 356 -26.47 -9.12 -10.15
CA ALA A 356 -25.19 -9.48 -9.57
C ALA A 356 -24.26 -8.26 -9.50
N ASN A 357 -24.13 -7.54 -10.62
CA ASN A 357 -23.29 -6.34 -10.69
C ASN A 357 -23.72 -5.23 -9.72
N ASN A 358 -25.02 -5.04 -9.49
CA ASN A 358 -25.53 -4.08 -8.51
C ASN A 358 -25.14 -4.47 -7.07
N LEU A 359 -25.21 -5.75 -6.73
CA LEU A 359 -24.84 -6.25 -5.40
C LEU A 359 -23.33 -6.15 -5.19
N ILE A 360 -22.55 -6.59 -6.17
CA ILE A 360 -21.08 -6.57 -6.12
C ILE A 360 -20.57 -5.12 -6.07
N SER A 361 -21.06 -4.23 -6.96
CA SER A 361 -20.60 -2.82 -6.97
C SER A 361 -20.96 -2.06 -5.68
N ARG A 362 -22.06 -2.41 -5.02
CA ARG A 362 -22.42 -1.90 -3.70
C ARG A 362 -21.39 -2.33 -2.65
N ASP A 363 -21.01 -3.61 -2.66
CA ASP A 363 -20.06 -4.17 -1.73
C ASP A 363 -18.65 -3.56 -1.96
N GLU A 364 -18.21 -3.42 -3.23
CA GLU A 364 -16.95 -2.74 -3.58
C GLU A 364 -16.97 -1.26 -3.16
N GLY A 365 -18.12 -0.59 -3.27
CA GLY A 365 -18.30 0.76 -2.75
C GLY A 365 -18.06 0.84 -1.23
N LEU A 366 -18.55 -0.13 -0.47
CA LEU A 366 -18.32 -0.23 0.98
C LEU A 366 -16.85 -0.53 1.30
N HIS A 367 -16.21 -1.42 0.52
CA HIS A 367 -14.79 -1.74 0.66
C HIS A 367 -13.92 -0.51 0.43
N CYS A 368 -14.20 0.27 -0.61
CA CYS A 368 -13.50 1.54 -0.89
C CYS A 368 -13.73 2.60 0.19
N GLU A 369 -14.95 2.68 0.77
CA GLU A 369 -15.24 3.59 1.88
C GLU A 369 -14.43 3.20 3.12
N PHE A 370 -14.43 1.93 3.46
CA PHE A 370 -13.64 1.39 4.56
C PHE A 370 -12.14 1.63 4.35
N ALA A 371 -11.64 1.30 3.15
CA ALA A 371 -10.24 1.49 2.81
C ALA A 371 -9.81 2.97 2.93
N SER A 372 -10.64 3.89 2.45
CA SER A 372 -10.38 5.34 2.59
C SER A 372 -10.43 5.79 4.05
N HIS A 373 -11.31 5.20 4.86
CA HIS A 373 -11.40 5.49 6.30
C HIS A 373 -10.16 5.01 7.04
N ILE A 374 -9.70 3.78 6.80
CA ILE A 374 -8.46 3.25 7.37
C ILE A 374 -7.27 4.13 6.98
N TYR A 375 -7.12 4.46 5.69
CA TYR A 375 -6.02 5.30 5.21
C TYR A 375 -5.98 6.68 5.89
N LYS A 376 -7.13 7.34 6.06
CA LYS A 376 -7.22 8.63 6.75
C LYS A 376 -6.82 8.57 8.22
N ASN A 377 -6.99 7.43 8.86
CA ASN A 377 -6.64 7.20 10.25
C ASN A 377 -5.18 6.72 10.43
N LEU A 378 -4.44 6.48 9.35
CA LEU A 378 -3.01 6.20 9.44
C LEU A 378 -2.26 7.46 9.90
N HIS A 379 -1.37 7.30 10.87
CA HIS A 379 -0.45 8.35 11.29
C HIS A 379 0.56 8.68 10.18
N SER A 380 0.95 7.66 9.41
CA SER A 380 1.95 7.73 8.35
C SER A 380 1.28 7.76 6.97
N GLN A 381 0.55 8.82 6.63
CA GLN A 381 -0.02 9.01 5.31
C GLN A 381 1.06 9.34 4.27
N LEU A 382 0.80 8.98 3.01
CA LEU A 382 1.70 9.30 1.89
C LEU A 382 1.60 10.77 1.48
N PRO A 383 2.68 11.33 0.91
CA PRO A 383 2.62 12.57 0.16
C PRO A 383 1.57 12.48 -0.96
N LYS A 384 0.86 13.60 -1.20
CA LYS A 384 -0.21 13.66 -2.21
C LYS A 384 0.26 13.29 -3.61
N ASP A 385 1.49 13.68 -3.96
CA ASP A 385 2.10 13.34 -5.25
C ASP A 385 2.32 11.83 -5.39
N ARG A 386 2.68 11.14 -4.29
CA ARG A 386 2.84 9.68 -4.30
C ARG A 386 1.50 8.96 -4.41
N VAL A 387 0.47 9.43 -3.71
CA VAL A 387 -0.90 8.93 -3.89
C VAL A 387 -1.34 9.09 -5.35
N LEU A 388 -1.11 10.26 -5.91
CA LEU A 388 -1.44 10.56 -7.31
C LEU A 388 -0.70 9.61 -8.27
N GLU A 389 0.60 9.41 -8.10
CA GLU A 389 1.41 8.52 -8.94
C GLU A 389 0.84 7.09 -8.99
N ILE A 390 0.49 6.52 -7.81
CA ILE A 390 -0.10 5.19 -7.71
C ILE A 390 -1.44 5.14 -8.43
N ILE A 391 -2.32 6.10 -8.17
CA ILE A 391 -3.65 6.17 -8.80
C ILE A 391 -3.54 6.33 -10.32
N LEU A 392 -2.67 7.22 -10.82
CA LEU A 392 -2.47 7.42 -12.27
C LEU A 392 -1.93 6.16 -12.95
N SER A 393 -1.08 5.39 -12.28
CA SER A 393 -0.57 4.13 -12.81
C SER A 393 -1.70 3.10 -13.00
N ALA A 394 -2.62 3.00 -12.03
CA ALA A 394 -3.81 2.15 -12.14
C ALA A 394 -4.78 2.63 -13.23
N VAL A 395 -5.05 3.93 -13.31
CA VAL A 395 -5.90 4.53 -14.36
C VAL A 395 -5.40 4.19 -15.75
N ARG A 396 -4.09 4.24 -15.98
CA ARG A 396 -3.48 3.92 -17.28
C ARG A 396 -3.79 2.46 -17.67
N ILE A 397 -3.65 1.53 -16.74
CA ILE A 397 -3.91 0.11 -16.97
C ILE A 397 -5.39 -0.15 -17.19
N GLU A 398 -6.27 0.51 -16.42
CA GLU A 398 -7.72 0.36 -16.61
C GLU A 398 -8.17 0.89 -17.97
N LYS A 399 -7.67 2.06 -18.40
CA LYS A 399 -7.95 2.57 -19.74
C LYS A 399 -7.48 1.63 -20.84
N GLU A 400 -6.29 1.05 -20.66
CA GLU A 400 -5.77 0.06 -21.61
C GLU A 400 -6.65 -1.19 -21.66
N PHE A 401 -7.11 -1.68 -20.50
CA PHE A 401 -8.03 -2.81 -20.43
C PHE A 401 -9.32 -2.53 -21.20
N VAL A 402 -10.00 -1.44 -20.93
CA VAL A 402 -11.28 -1.14 -21.62
C VAL A 402 -11.08 -0.87 -23.12
N THR A 403 -9.95 -0.28 -23.52
CA THR A 403 -9.64 -0.05 -24.93
C THR A 403 -9.38 -1.34 -25.70
N ASN A 404 -8.68 -2.30 -25.07
CA ASN A 404 -8.34 -3.58 -25.69
C ASN A 404 -9.50 -4.58 -25.65
N ALA A 405 -10.32 -4.56 -24.58
CA ALA A 405 -11.48 -5.41 -24.44
C ALA A 405 -12.68 -4.93 -25.27
N LEU A 406 -12.77 -3.63 -25.59
CA LEU A 406 -13.85 -3.06 -26.41
C LEU A 406 -13.46 -3.11 -27.89
N PRO A 407 -13.97 -4.07 -28.67
CA PRO A 407 -13.84 -4.01 -30.12
C PRO A 407 -14.74 -2.88 -30.62
N VAL A 408 -14.11 -1.81 -31.08
CA VAL A 408 -14.66 -0.72 -31.90
C VAL A 408 -16.18 -0.53 -31.85
N GLN A 409 -16.63 0.50 -31.12
CA GLN A 409 -17.99 1.08 -31.16
C GLN A 409 -19.15 0.13 -30.81
N LEU A 410 -19.26 -0.28 -29.58
CA LEU A 410 -20.57 -0.62 -29.01
C LEU A 410 -21.36 0.68 -28.85
N LEU A 411 -22.50 0.78 -29.55
CA LEU A 411 -23.43 1.92 -29.60
C LEU A 411 -23.47 2.74 -28.30
N ARG A 412 -22.87 3.93 -28.29
CA ARG A 412 -22.79 4.92 -27.19
C ARG A 412 -21.83 4.65 -26.04
N ILE A 413 -21.18 3.49 -25.98
CA ILE A 413 -20.02 3.27 -25.12
C ILE A 413 -18.83 3.07 -26.06
N ASN A 414 -17.94 4.06 -26.15
CA ASN A 414 -16.69 3.96 -26.87
C ASN A 414 -15.51 4.07 -25.91
N ALA A 415 -14.31 3.74 -26.39
CA ALA A 415 -13.10 3.78 -25.57
C ALA A 415 -12.82 5.17 -24.97
N GLU A 416 -13.19 6.25 -25.66
CA GLU A 416 -13.01 7.63 -25.21
C GLU A 416 -13.91 7.96 -24.02
N SER A 417 -15.24 7.69 -24.13
CA SER A 417 -16.18 7.91 -23.02
C SER A 417 -15.87 7.01 -21.81
N MET A 418 -15.44 5.77 -22.05
CA MET A 418 -15.02 4.89 -20.96
C MET A 418 -13.75 5.42 -20.28
N SER A 419 -12.78 5.92 -21.07
CA SER A 419 -11.57 6.55 -20.51
C SER A 419 -11.90 7.77 -19.68
N GLN A 420 -12.83 8.62 -20.15
CA GLN A 420 -13.32 9.76 -19.38
C GLN A 420 -14.03 9.34 -18.09
N TYR A 421 -14.83 8.26 -18.14
CA TYR A 421 -15.48 7.73 -16.95
C TYR A 421 -14.48 7.22 -15.91
N ILE A 422 -13.43 6.53 -16.34
CA ILE A 422 -12.35 6.06 -15.46
C ILE A 422 -11.62 7.25 -14.81
N GLU A 423 -11.38 8.34 -15.55
CA GLU A 423 -10.82 9.59 -15.02
C GLU A 423 -11.72 10.22 -13.95
N PHE A 424 -13.03 10.27 -14.21
CA PHE A 424 -14.02 10.74 -13.24
C PHE A 424 -14.00 9.91 -11.96
N VAL A 425 -13.95 8.57 -12.06
CA VAL A 425 -13.86 7.66 -10.91
C VAL A 425 -12.55 7.86 -10.14
N ALA A 426 -11.43 8.05 -10.85
CA ALA A 426 -10.14 8.31 -10.24
C ALA A 426 -10.15 9.60 -9.40
N ASP A 427 -10.73 10.69 -9.93
CA ASP A 427 -10.91 11.95 -9.19
C ASP A 427 -11.76 11.77 -7.93
N PHE A 428 -12.78 10.93 -7.99
CA PHE A 428 -13.62 10.61 -6.84
C PHE A 428 -12.81 9.88 -5.74
N HIS A 429 -11.97 8.91 -6.12
CA HIS A 429 -11.10 8.22 -5.17
C HIS A 429 -9.99 9.12 -4.62
N LEU A 430 -9.38 9.97 -5.44
CA LEU A 430 -8.41 10.97 -4.97
C LEU A 430 -8.98 11.85 -3.88
N LEU A 431 -10.19 12.39 -4.06
CA LEU A 431 -10.88 13.17 -3.03
C LEU A 431 -11.13 12.38 -1.75
N ARG A 432 -11.54 11.10 -1.88
CA ARG A 432 -11.73 10.22 -0.73
C ARG A 432 -10.42 9.96 0.03
N LEU A 433 -9.30 9.94 -0.65
CA LEU A 433 -7.97 9.77 -0.07
C LEU A 433 -7.33 11.09 0.42
N GLY A 434 -8.08 12.20 0.40
CA GLY A 434 -7.61 13.51 0.86
C GLY A 434 -6.70 14.24 -0.13
N SER A 435 -6.62 13.76 -1.39
CA SER A 435 -5.86 14.38 -2.47
C SER A 435 -6.77 15.22 -3.38
N PRO A 436 -6.26 16.27 -4.04
CA PRO A 436 -7.05 17.04 -4.99
C PRO A 436 -7.40 16.21 -6.23
N LYS A 437 -8.46 16.62 -6.94
CA LYS A 437 -8.78 16.10 -8.27
C LYS A 437 -7.61 16.36 -9.23
N HIS A 438 -7.40 15.42 -10.14
CA HIS A 438 -6.37 15.53 -11.18
C HIS A 438 -6.97 15.84 -12.55
N TYR A 439 -7.96 15.07 -12.96
CA TYR A 439 -8.54 15.14 -14.31
C TYR A 439 -9.61 16.23 -14.44
N ASN A 440 -10.39 16.47 -13.40
CA ASN A 440 -11.52 17.42 -13.38
C ASN A 440 -12.56 17.15 -14.49
N THR A 441 -12.71 15.90 -14.89
CA THR A 441 -13.68 15.49 -15.92
C THR A 441 -15.05 15.26 -15.32
N ALA A 442 -16.10 15.49 -16.14
CA ALA A 442 -17.47 15.15 -15.79
C ALA A 442 -17.80 13.68 -16.13
N ASN A 443 -18.75 13.10 -15.42
CA ASN A 443 -19.25 11.77 -15.75
C ASN A 443 -19.94 11.79 -17.12
N PRO A 444 -19.45 11.02 -18.12
CA PRO A 444 -20.05 10.99 -19.44
C PRO A 444 -21.33 10.15 -19.53
N PHE A 445 -21.64 9.36 -18.47
CA PHE A 445 -22.73 8.40 -18.45
C PHE A 445 -23.80 8.77 -17.43
N ALA A 446 -24.87 9.45 -17.87
CA ALA A 446 -26.00 9.85 -17.01
C ALA A 446 -26.66 8.64 -16.29
N PHE A 447 -26.66 7.44 -16.90
CA PHE A 447 -27.22 6.24 -16.27
C PHE A 447 -26.41 5.78 -15.03
N MET A 448 -25.13 6.11 -14.94
CA MET A 448 -24.30 5.79 -13.77
C MET A 448 -24.66 6.69 -12.58
N GLU A 449 -25.11 7.92 -12.80
CA GLU A 449 -25.56 8.83 -11.74
C GLU A 449 -26.89 8.34 -11.12
N GLN A 450 -27.83 7.90 -11.95
CA GLN A 450 -29.11 7.36 -11.49
C GLN A 450 -28.92 6.12 -10.59
N ILE A 451 -27.98 5.24 -10.94
CA ILE A 451 -27.68 4.04 -10.17
C ILE A 451 -27.04 4.38 -8.82
N SER A 452 -26.19 5.39 -8.78
CA SER A 452 -25.59 5.89 -7.52
C SER A 452 -26.67 6.42 -6.55
N VAL A 453 -27.70 7.07 -7.05
CA VAL A 453 -28.84 7.57 -6.25
C VAL A 453 -29.75 6.40 -5.82
N ASP A 454 -30.07 5.48 -6.74
CA ASP A 454 -30.87 4.28 -6.45
C ASP A 454 -30.16 3.36 -5.44
N GLY A 455 -28.85 3.20 -5.52
CA GLY A 455 -28.07 2.43 -4.56
C GLY A 455 -28.14 2.99 -3.14
N LYS A 456 -28.13 4.31 -2.98
CA LYS A 456 -28.30 4.96 -1.68
C LYS A 456 -29.74 4.87 -1.15
N ALA A 457 -30.75 5.00 -2.03
CA ALA A 457 -32.16 4.93 -1.66
C ALA A 457 -32.63 3.49 -1.39
N ASN A 458 -32.12 2.52 -2.13
CA ASN A 458 -32.53 1.11 -2.05
C ASN A 458 -31.87 0.35 -0.90
N PHE A 459 -30.74 0.81 -0.34
CA PHE A 459 -30.12 0.16 0.81
C PHE A 459 -31.10 -0.03 1.98
N PHE A 460 -31.98 0.94 2.21
CA PHE A 460 -33.03 0.84 3.26
C PHE A 460 -34.36 0.23 2.77
N LYS A 461 -34.70 0.36 1.48
CA LYS A 461 -35.99 -0.09 0.94
C LYS A 461 -35.98 -1.54 0.47
N GLN A 462 -34.91 -2.07 -0.11
CA GLN A 462 -34.88 -3.44 -0.61
C GLN A 462 -34.83 -4.50 0.50
N ARG A 463 -34.36 -4.16 1.69
CA ARG A 463 -34.38 -5.05 2.84
C ARG A 463 -35.81 -5.37 3.34
N VAL A 464 -36.72 -4.44 3.12
CA VAL A 464 -38.13 -4.58 3.59
C VAL A 464 -39.00 -5.42 2.64
N THR A 465 -38.61 -5.58 1.37
CA THR A 465 -39.46 -6.19 0.35
C THR A 465 -39.08 -7.58 -0.10
N LYS A 466 -37.85 -8.05 0.14
CA LYS A 466 -37.39 -9.39 -0.28
C LYS A 466 -37.01 -10.35 0.85
N TYR A 467 -36.76 -9.84 2.04
CA TYR A 467 -36.65 -10.63 3.25
C TYR A 467 -37.79 -10.27 4.19
N SER A 468 -39.01 -10.71 3.89
CA SER A 468 -39.84 -11.19 4.98
C SER A 468 -39.23 -12.54 5.41
N LEU A 469 -38.16 -12.51 6.12
CA LEU A 469 -37.94 -13.55 7.12
C LEU A 469 -39.26 -13.60 7.87
N SER A 470 -39.94 -14.74 7.81
CA SER A 470 -41.01 -15.02 8.75
C SER A 470 -40.41 -14.74 10.13
N THR A 471 -40.72 -13.56 10.64
CA THR A 471 -40.64 -13.31 12.07
C THR A 471 -41.77 -14.13 12.65
N HIS A 472 -41.52 -15.44 12.74
CA HIS A 472 -42.13 -16.17 13.81
C HIS A 472 -41.38 -15.59 15.03
N ASP A 473 -42.12 -14.78 15.78
CA ASP A 473 -41.80 -14.42 17.16
C ASP A 473 -41.70 -15.72 17.97
N HIS A 474 -40.60 -16.43 17.82
CA HIS A 474 -40.20 -17.40 18.81
C HIS A 474 -39.57 -16.59 19.94
N VAL A 475 -40.43 -16.17 20.85
CA VAL A 475 -40.03 -15.85 22.21
C VAL A 475 -39.27 -17.08 22.67
N PHE A 476 -37.98 -16.91 22.88
CA PHE A 476 -37.11 -17.92 23.45
C PHE A 476 -37.60 -18.14 24.89
N THR A 477 -38.40 -19.15 25.12
CA THR A 477 -38.77 -19.60 26.47
C THR A 477 -37.75 -20.65 26.89
N LEU A 478 -37.11 -20.44 28.06
CA LEU A 478 -36.17 -21.36 28.66
C LEU A 478 -36.75 -22.73 29.06
N ASP A 479 -38.04 -22.94 28.81
CA ASP A 479 -38.81 -24.12 29.23
C ASP A 479 -39.28 -25.01 28.03
N ALA A 480 -38.55 -24.95 26.91
CA ALA A 480 -38.81 -25.90 25.83
C ALA A 480 -38.11 -27.24 26.16
N ASP A 481 -38.89 -28.23 26.54
CA ASP A 481 -38.48 -29.64 26.64
C ASP A 481 -38.00 -30.13 25.25
N PHE A 482 -36.83 -30.75 25.21
CA PHE A 482 -36.24 -31.42 24.06
C PHE A 482 -36.88 -32.75 23.76
#